data_4d78ecb68ce5c5b1ef1711febda8e5b9
#
_entry.id   4d78ecb68ce5c5b1ef1711febda8e5b9
#
_cell.length_a   1.000
_cell.length_b   1.000
_cell.length_c   1.000
_cell.angle_alpha   90.00
_cell.angle_beta   90.00
_cell.angle_gamma   90.00
#
_symmetry.space_group_name_H-M   'P 1'
#
loop_
_entity.id
_entity.type
_entity.pdbx_description
1 polymer ?
#
loop_
_entity_poly.entity_id
_entity_poly.type
_entity_poly.pdbx_seq_one_letter_code
_entity_poly.pdbx_strand_id
1 'polypeptide(L)'
;GDRFVFIKEDSYVDGIHVYSHLAHHHAQPLGDRTLLIKSDDGEFVKDAFRHELAFVVGDVLFTGCAHNGILNILESIQEPIRLSIGGFHLLDSHLSEHYETDEQLRDISSELARRYPDVDFYTGHCTGEHCYGVLSEEKGLQLHQFHCGDEIGIG
;
A
#
# COMPACT_ATOMS: atom_id res chain seq x y z
N GLY A 1 13.51 -13.97 -25.38
CA GLY A 1 12.16 -14.08 -25.41
C GLY A 1 11.37 -13.13 -24.56
N ASP A 2 10.38 -12.65 -25.13
CA ASP A 2 9.54 -11.49 -24.89
C ASP A 2 8.46 -11.69 -23.79
N ARG A 3 8.82 -12.33 -22.67
CA ARG A 3 7.89 -12.60 -21.56
C ARG A 3 7.99 -11.58 -20.42
N PHE A 4 8.94 -10.64 -20.50
CA PHE A 4 9.17 -9.65 -19.46
C PHE A 4 9.04 -8.25 -20.04
N VAL A 5 8.27 -7.42 -19.36
CA VAL A 5 8.19 -5.99 -19.63
C VAL A 5 8.78 -5.27 -18.42
N PHE A 6 9.83 -4.48 -18.66
CA PHE A 6 10.44 -3.64 -17.62
C PHE A 6 9.74 -2.29 -17.60
N ILE A 7 9.04 -2.00 -16.53
CA ILE A 7 8.34 -0.74 -16.32
C ILE A 7 9.34 0.29 -15.76
N LYS A 8 9.49 1.42 -16.46
CA LYS A 8 10.35 2.54 -16.04
C LYS A 8 9.58 3.85 -15.84
N GLU A 9 8.38 3.89 -16.38
CA GLU A 9 7.46 5.02 -16.32
C GLU A 9 6.03 4.49 -16.28
N ASP A 10 5.08 5.32 -15.89
CA ASP A 10 3.68 4.96 -15.88
C ASP A 10 3.28 4.45 -17.26
N SER A 11 2.62 3.32 -17.31
CA SER A 11 2.42 2.57 -18.54
C SER A 11 1.05 1.89 -18.57
N TYR A 12 0.52 1.72 -19.77
CA TYR A 12 -0.70 0.96 -20.00
C TYR A 12 -0.38 -0.30 -20.80
N VAL A 13 -0.57 -1.48 -20.19
CA VAL A 13 -0.19 -2.76 -20.78
C VAL A 13 -1.37 -3.73 -20.68
N ASP A 14 -1.90 -4.18 -21.80
CA ASP A 14 -2.96 -5.19 -21.91
C ASP A 14 -4.19 -4.92 -21.02
N GLY A 15 -4.61 -3.67 -20.90
CA GLY A 15 -5.76 -3.28 -20.07
C GLY A 15 -5.42 -3.00 -18.60
N ILE A 16 -4.15 -3.06 -18.24
CA ILE A 16 -3.63 -2.78 -16.91
C ILE A 16 -2.91 -1.43 -16.94
N HIS A 17 -3.34 -0.49 -16.11
CA HIS A 17 -2.54 0.72 -15.87
C HIS A 17 -1.53 0.44 -14.77
N VAL A 18 -0.27 0.69 -15.04
CA VAL A 18 0.86 0.48 -14.13
C VAL A 18 1.41 1.83 -13.72
N TYR A 19 1.35 2.13 -12.43
CA TYR A 19 1.92 3.32 -11.81
C TYR A 19 3.29 2.98 -11.23
N SER A 20 4.31 3.71 -11.64
CA SER A 20 5.70 3.58 -11.20
C SER A 20 6.24 4.86 -10.55
N HIS A 21 5.55 5.99 -10.73
CA HIS A 21 5.84 7.26 -10.08
C HIS A 21 4.82 7.53 -8.99
N LEU A 22 5.13 7.03 -7.79
CA LEU A 22 4.25 7.18 -6.64
C LEU A 22 4.54 8.50 -5.89
N ALA A 23 3.49 9.13 -5.38
CA ALA A 23 3.60 10.35 -4.59
C ALA A 23 4.35 10.10 -3.25
N HIS A 24 4.86 11.17 -2.66
CA HIS A 24 5.58 11.14 -1.39
C HIS A 24 5.15 12.33 -0.49
N HIS A 25 3.85 12.60 -0.43
CA HIS A 25 3.29 13.72 0.36
C HIS A 25 2.94 13.32 1.78
N HIS A 26 2.74 12.02 2.01
CA HIS A 26 2.47 11.43 3.32
C HIS A 26 3.67 10.62 3.82
N ALA A 27 3.70 10.36 5.12
CA ALA A 27 4.72 9.52 5.72
C ALA A 27 4.69 8.09 5.14
N GLN A 28 5.87 7.54 4.92
CA GLN A 28 6.03 6.12 4.60
C GLN A 28 5.89 5.28 5.87
N PRO A 29 5.49 3.99 5.75
CA PRO A 29 5.42 3.07 6.88
C PRO A 29 6.73 3.00 7.66
N LEU A 30 6.65 3.01 8.98
CA LEU A 30 7.84 2.93 9.84
C LEU A 30 8.53 1.58 9.77
N GLY A 31 7.84 0.52 9.34
CA GLY A 31 8.40 -0.79 9.07
C GLY A 31 9.55 -0.77 8.05
N ASP A 32 9.54 0.19 7.15
CA ASP A 32 10.56 0.37 6.11
C ASP A 32 11.93 0.81 6.62
N ARG A 33 12.00 1.33 7.84
CA ARG A 33 13.26 1.89 8.38
C ARG A 33 14.41 0.88 8.48
N THR A 34 14.10 -0.41 8.51
CA THR A 34 15.09 -1.51 8.60
C THR A 34 15.40 -2.14 7.25
N LEU A 35 14.69 -1.75 6.19
CA LEU A 35 14.87 -2.32 4.86
C LEU A 35 15.95 -1.55 4.10
N LEU A 36 16.96 -2.29 3.64
CA LEU A 36 18.16 -1.73 3.03
C LEU A 36 18.34 -2.27 1.61
N ILE A 37 18.85 -1.42 0.75
CA ILE A 37 19.30 -1.78 -0.60
C ILE A 37 20.82 -1.62 -0.69
N LYS A 38 21.48 -2.46 -1.47
CA LYS A 38 22.91 -2.31 -1.76
C LYS A 38 23.09 -1.28 -2.86
N SER A 39 23.82 -0.21 -2.54
CA SER A 39 24.17 0.84 -3.49
C SER A 39 25.28 0.40 -4.48
N ASP A 40 25.52 1.19 -5.51
CA ASP A 40 26.51 0.88 -6.57
C ASP A 40 27.95 0.82 -6.02
N ASP A 41 28.26 1.55 -4.96
CA ASP A 41 29.55 1.50 -4.24
C ASP A 41 29.66 0.34 -3.25
N GLY A 42 28.60 -0.46 -3.12
CA GLY A 42 28.55 -1.68 -2.32
C GLY A 42 28.09 -1.49 -0.88
N GLU A 43 27.80 -0.27 -0.45
CA GLU A 43 27.28 0.05 0.87
C GLU A 43 25.79 -0.27 0.99
N PHE A 44 25.33 -0.54 2.22
CA PHE A 44 23.90 -0.70 2.50
C PHE A 44 23.30 0.65 2.88
N VAL A 45 22.32 1.09 2.10
CA VAL A 45 21.57 2.33 2.32
C VAL A 45 20.09 2.04 2.47
N LYS A 46 19.32 2.94 3.09
CA LYS A 46 17.87 2.79 3.22
C LYS A 46 17.24 2.64 1.82
N ASP A 47 16.37 1.65 1.67
CA ASP A 47 15.58 1.51 0.44
C ASP A 47 14.57 2.66 0.36
N ALA A 48 14.52 3.33 -0.78
CA ALA A 48 13.55 4.39 -1.07
C ALA A 48 12.33 3.87 -1.85
N PHE A 49 12.25 2.55 -2.06
CA PHE A 49 11.16 1.85 -2.75
C PHE A 49 10.74 2.46 -4.10
N ARG A 50 11.70 3.02 -4.84
CA ARG A 50 11.46 3.57 -6.19
C ARG A 50 11.04 2.53 -7.23
N HIS A 51 11.19 1.26 -6.88
CA HIS A 51 10.82 0.12 -7.71
C HIS A 51 9.40 -0.40 -7.41
N GLU A 52 8.73 0.15 -6.39
CA GLU A 52 7.36 -0.23 -6.06
C GLU A 52 6.41 0.19 -7.19
N LEU A 53 5.50 -0.71 -7.52
CA LEU A 53 4.49 -0.50 -8.55
C LEU A 53 3.09 -0.66 -7.95
N ALA A 54 2.15 0.11 -8.49
CA ALA A 54 0.72 -0.10 -8.26
C ALA A 54 0.03 -0.38 -9.61
N PHE A 55 -1.03 -1.18 -9.58
CA PHE A 55 -1.74 -1.61 -10.79
C PHE A 55 -3.21 -1.28 -10.67
N VAL A 56 -3.79 -0.72 -11.73
CA VAL A 56 -5.24 -0.53 -11.84
C VAL A 56 -5.79 -1.35 -12.99
N VAL A 57 -6.80 -2.15 -12.69
CA VAL A 57 -7.56 -2.94 -13.67
C VAL A 57 -9.03 -2.57 -13.51
N GLY A 58 -9.58 -1.86 -14.49
CA GLY A 58 -10.91 -1.28 -14.36
C GLY A 58 -10.99 -0.24 -13.26
N ASP A 59 -11.71 -0.51 -12.19
CA ASP A 59 -11.85 0.32 -10.99
C ASP A 59 -11.21 -0.32 -9.73
N VAL A 60 -10.35 -1.32 -9.93
CA VAL A 60 -9.67 -2.05 -8.86
C VAL A 60 -8.18 -1.70 -8.83
N LEU A 61 -7.73 -1.17 -7.70
CA LEU A 61 -6.32 -0.95 -7.40
C LEU A 61 -5.72 -2.19 -6.74
N PHE A 62 -4.61 -2.64 -7.28
CA PHE A 62 -3.78 -3.68 -6.67
C PHE A 62 -2.44 -3.07 -6.24
N THR A 63 -2.06 -3.31 -5.01
CA THR A 63 -0.74 -2.96 -4.48
C THR A 63 -0.02 -4.20 -3.98
N GLY A 64 1.30 -4.10 -3.80
CA GLY A 64 2.06 -5.06 -3.01
C GLY A 64 1.90 -4.79 -1.53
N CYS A 65 3.02 -4.51 -0.87
CA CYS A 65 3.05 -4.15 0.56
C CYS A 65 2.74 -2.68 0.83
N ALA A 66 2.68 -1.82 -0.17
CA ALA A 66 2.51 -0.37 -0.03
C ALA A 66 3.63 0.30 0.80
N HIS A 67 4.89 0.02 0.49
CA HIS A 67 6.06 0.63 1.12
C HIS A 67 6.13 2.15 0.94
N ASN A 68 5.58 2.69 -0.14
CA ASN A 68 5.43 4.14 -0.29
C ASN A 68 4.29 4.72 0.58
N GLY A 69 3.52 3.87 1.23
CA GLY A 69 2.33 4.22 2.01
C GLY A 69 1.06 4.27 1.17
N ILE A 70 -0.01 3.66 1.66
CA ILE A 70 -1.27 3.54 0.92
C ILE A 70 -1.86 4.90 0.50
N LEU A 71 -1.73 5.94 1.32
CA LEU A 71 -2.20 7.29 0.99
C LEU A 71 -1.42 7.89 -0.19
N ASN A 72 -0.11 7.72 -0.25
CA ASN A 72 0.72 8.17 -1.36
C ASN A 72 0.38 7.42 -2.65
N ILE A 73 0.16 6.13 -2.55
CA ILE A 73 -0.23 5.31 -3.70
C ILE A 73 -1.57 5.80 -4.26
N LEU A 74 -2.60 5.92 -3.41
CA LEU A 74 -3.93 6.39 -3.81
C LEU A 74 -3.88 7.81 -4.44
N GLU A 75 -3.04 8.70 -3.91
CA GLU A 75 -2.84 10.04 -4.50
C GLU A 75 -2.25 10.02 -5.91
N SER A 76 -1.50 8.98 -6.24
CA SER A 76 -0.90 8.82 -7.57
C SER A 76 -1.90 8.32 -8.60
N ILE A 77 -2.98 7.66 -8.17
CA ILE A 77 -3.97 7.07 -9.07
C ILE A 77 -4.87 8.16 -9.63
N GLN A 78 -5.04 8.16 -10.94
CA GLN A 78 -5.84 9.16 -11.67
C GLN A 78 -7.25 8.67 -12.00
N GLU A 79 -7.47 7.35 -12.03
CA GLU A 79 -8.77 6.77 -12.27
C GLU A 79 -9.62 6.70 -11.00
N PRO A 80 -10.96 6.72 -11.15
CA PRO A 80 -11.85 6.39 -10.04
C PRO A 80 -11.61 4.94 -9.57
N ILE A 81 -11.38 4.77 -8.27
CA ILE A 81 -11.18 3.46 -7.65
C ILE A 81 -12.38 3.14 -6.77
N ARG A 82 -12.94 1.95 -6.92
CA ARG A 82 -13.98 1.38 -6.06
C ARG A 82 -13.43 0.38 -5.06
N LEU A 83 -12.32 -0.29 -5.39
CA LEU A 83 -11.76 -1.37 -4.61
C LEU A 83 -10.23 -1.25 -4.59
N SER A 84 -9.62 -1.41 -3.42
CA SER A 84 -8.16 -1.47 -3.23
C SER A 84 -7.78 -2.77 -2.53
N ILE A 85 -6.88 -3.53 -3.12
CA ILE A 85 -6.42 -4.83 -2.60
C ILE A 85 -4.90 -4.80 -2.45
N GLY A 86 -4.40 -5.04 -1.23
CA GLY A 86 -2.98 -5.16 -0.95
C GLY A 86 -2.63 -4.92 0.52
N GLY A 87 -1.38 -5.10 0.87
CA GLY A 87 -0.88 -4.81 2.23
C GLY A 87 -0.69 -3.31 2.44
N PHE A 88 -0.69 -2.86 3.70
CA PHE A 88 -0.42 -1.47 4.08
C PHE A 88 0.96 -1.29 4.71
N HIS A 89 1.71 -2.36 4.88
CA HIS A 89 3.01 -2.41 5.56
C HIS A 89 3.02 -1.76 6.94
N LEU A 90 1.88 -1.74 7.61
CA LEU A 90 1.71 -1.28 8.99
C LEU A 90 1.93 -2.48 9.91
N LEU A 91 3.12 -2.57 10.49
CA LEU A 91 3.58 -3.74 11.24
C LEU A 91 3.24 -3.58 12.72
N ASP A 92 2.90 -4.70 13.38
CA ASP A 92 2.71 -4.70 14.82
C ASP A 92 4.03 -4.46 15.55
N SER A 93 3.99 -3.53 16.51
CA SER A 93 5.15 -3.25 17.36
C SER A 93 5.45 -4.43 18.28
N HIS A 94 6.75 -4.69 18.51
CA HIS A 94 7.26 -5.71 19.41
C HIS A 94 8.12 -5.10 20.53
N LEU A 95 8.56 -5.91 21.47
CA LEU A 95 9.34 -5.44 22.64
C LEU A 95 10.59 -4.64 22.29
N SER A 96 11.22 -4.91 21.15
CA SER A 96 12.46 -4.25 20.71
C SER A 96 12.27 -3.29 19.53
N GLU A 97 11.10 -3.33 18.89
CA GLU A 97 10.81 -2.53 17.69
C GLU A 97 9.46 -1.89 17.82
N HIS A 98 9.44 -0.56 17.68
CA HIS A 98 8.23 0.24 17.73
C HIS A 98 7.99 0.88 16.36
N TYR A 99 6.82 0.60 15.81
CA TYR A 99 6.34 1.13 14.55
C TYR A 99 5.30 2.23 14.81
N GLU A 100 4.26 2.32 14.00
CA GLU A 100 3.20 3.32 14.14
C GLU A 100 2.51 3.21 15.49
N THR A 101 2.26 4.36 16.11
CA THR A 101 1.42 4.44 17.31
C THR A 101 -0.06 4.32 16.94
N ASP A 102 -0.91 3.98 17.91
CA ASP A 102 -2.37 3.94 17.70
C ASP A 102 -2.92 5.29 17.21
N GLU A 103 -2.34 6.41 17.63
CA GLU A 103 -2.72 7.74 17.17
C GLU A 103 -2.40 7.91 15.67
N GLN A 104 -1.20 7.53 15.25
CA GLN A 104 -0.81 7.57 13.84
C GLN A 104 -1.68 6.63 12.98
N LEU A 105 -2.03 5.45 13.48
CA LEU A 105 -2.93 4.52 12.80
C LEU A 105 -4.34 5.13 12.64
N ARG A 106 -4.87 5.78 13.68
CA ARG A 106 -6.16 6.49 13.61
C ARG A 106 -6.11 7.67 12.64
N ASP A 107 -5.01 8.40 12.56
CA ASP A 107 -4.83 9.48 11.57
C ASP A 107 -4.88 8.92 10.14
N ILE A 108 -4.21 7.79 9.89
CA ILE A 108 -4.24 7.11 8.58
C ILE A 108 -5.66 6.67 8.23
N SER A 109 -6.37 5.99 9.14
CA SER A 109 -7.73 5.51 8.89
C SER A 109 -8.73 6.64 8.68
N SER A 110 -8.62 7.71 9.45
CA SER A 110 -9.48 8.90 9.31
C SER A 110 -9.22 9.61 7.98
N GLU A 111 -7.97 9.69 7.54
CA GLU A 111 -7.63 10.30 6.25
C GLU A 111 -8.11 9.44 5.07
N LEU A 112 -8.01 8.12 5.17
CA LEU A 112 -8.57 7.17 4.19
C LEU A 112 -10.10 7.33 4.10
N ALA A 113 -10.80 7.30 5.23
CA ALA A 113 -12.26 7.43 5.29
C ALA A 113 -12.72 8.79 4.73
N ARG A 114 -12.01 9.87 5.04
CA ARG A 114 -12.35 11.22 4.60
C ARG A 114 -12.15 11.42 3.09
N ARG A 115 -11.08 10.88 2.53
CA ARG A 115 -10.71 11.10 1.12
C ARG A 115 -11.29 10.07 0.17
N TYR A 116 -11.53 8.86 0.65
CA TYR A 116 -11.94 7.71 -0.15
C TYR A 116 -13.14 6.97 0.48
N PRO A 117 -14.25 7.68 0.79
CA PRO A 117 -15.38 7.10 1.55
C PRO A 117 -16.11 5.97 0.79
N ASP A 118 -15.98 5.95 -0.54
CA ASP A 118 -16.66 4.99 -1.41
C ASP A 118 -15.73 3.85 -1.88
N VAL A 119 -14.54 3.74 -1.28
CA VAL A 119 -13.57 2.69 -1.63
C VAL A 119 -13.59 1.58 -0.59
N ASP A 120 -13.81 0.34 -1.04
CA ASP A 120 -13.59 -0.86 -0.24
C ASP A 120 -12.11 -1.20 -0.20
N PHE A 121 -11.54 -1.25 0.99
CA PHE A 121 -10.14 -1.62 1.21
C PHE A 121 -10.03 -3.04 1.70
N TYR A 122 -9.33 -3.89 0.98
CA TYR A 122 -8.95 -5.23 1.41
C TYR A 122 -7.46 -5.24 1.73
N THR A 123 -7.12 -5.44 2.99
CA THR A 123 -5.73 -5.49 3.45
C THR A 123 -5.40 -6.79 4.18
N GLY A 124 -4.13 -7.17 4.16
CA GLY A 124 -3.65 -8.39 4.78
C GLY A 124 -2.13 -8.51 4.62
N HIS A 125 -1.59 -9.71 4.68
CA HIS A 125 -0.18 -10.03 4.49
C HIS A 125 0.76 -9.26 5.44
N CYS A 126 1.13 -8.03 5.13
CA CYS A 126 2.01 -7.17 5.90
C CYS A 126 1.28 -6.09 6.70
N THR A 127 -0.03 -6.22 6.90
CA THR A 127 -0.79 -5.40 7.86
C THR A 127 -0.97 -6.22 9.13
N GLY A 128 -0.41 -5.76 10.24
CA GLY A 128 -0.46 -6.45 11.52
C GLY A 128 -1.87 -6.52 12.11
N GLU A 129 -2.13 -7.52 12.92
CA GLU A 129 -3.44 -7.76 13.55
C GLU A 129 -3.87 -6.59 14.46
N HIS A 130 -2.93 -6.06 15.27
CA HIS A 130 -3.18 -4.89 16.09
C HIS A 130 -3.44 -3.66 15.22
N CYS A 131 -2.60 -3.44 14.22
CA CYS A 131 -2.77 -2.32 13.30
C CYS A 131 -4.11 -2.38 12.58
N TYR A 132 -4.50 -3.55 12.05
CA TYR A 132 -5.81 -3.75 11.44
C TYR A 132 -6.95 -3.44 12.43
N GLY A 133 -6.83 -3.90 13.68
CA GLY A 133 -7.82 -3.64 14.74
C GLY A 133 -8.04 -2.14 14.96
N VAL A 134 -6.96 -1.37 15.10
CA VAL A 134 -7.03 0.09 15.31
C VAL A 134 -7.60 0.81 14.09
N LEU A 135 -7.14 0.46 12.88
CA LEU A 135 -7.69 1.05 11.64
C LEU A 135 -9.19 0.82 11.49
N SER A 136 -9.68 -0.36 11.91
CA SER A 136 -11.09 -0.76 11.82
C SER A 136 -12.02 -0.04 12.82
N GLU A 137 -11.47 0.71 13.79
CA GLU A 137 -12.26 1.57 14.69
C GLU A 137 -12.91 2.74 13.94
N GLU A 138 -12.33 3.15 12.78
CA GLU A 138 -12.87 4.24 11.97
C GLU A 138 -14.10 3.79 11.17
N LYS A 139 -15.28 4.26 11.62
CA LYS A 139 -16.58 3.83 11.08
C LYS A 139 -16.85 4.27 9.64
N GLY A 140 -16.16 5.30 9.19
CA GLY A 140 -16.29 5.81 7.82
C GLY A 140 -15.41 5.06 6.82
N LEU A 141 -14.53 4.17 7.28
CA LEU A 141 -13.62 3.40 6.47
C LEU A 141 -14.21 2.01 6.17
N GLN A 142 -14.34 1.66 4.91
CA GLN A 142 -14.74 0.33 4.48
C GLN A 142 -13.49 -0.56 4.39
N LEU A 143 -13.09 -1.14 5.52
CA LEU A 143 -11.86 -1.93 5.65
C LEU A 143 -12.17 -3.40 5.93
N HIS A 144 -11.59 -4.28 5.14
CA HIS A 144 -11.73 -5.72 5.20
C HIS A 144 -10.36 -6.38 5.30
N GLN A 145 -10.27 -7.45 6.10
CA GLN A 145 -9.07 -8.29 6.13
C GLN A 145 -9.21 -9.43 5.13
N PHE A 146 -8.13 -9.78 4.46
CA PHE A 146 -8.09 -10.97 3.59
C PHE A 146 -6.89 -11.86 3.91
N HIS A 147 -7.06 -13.14 3.65
CA HIS A 147 -6.06 -14.18 3.86
C HIS A 147 -5.85 -15.00 2.59
N CYS A 148 -4.77 -15.80 2.61
CA CYS A 148 -4.48 -16.71 1.51
C CYS A 148 -5.66 -17.68 1.28
N GLY A 149 -6.21 -17.70 0.08
CA GLY A 149 -7.34 -18.55 -0.30
C GLY A 149 -8.70 -17.88 -0.25
N ASP A 150 -8.78 -16.64 0.22
CA ASP A 150 -10.03 -15.86 0.16
C ASP A 150 -10.37 -15.48 -1.28
N GLU A 151 -11.65 -15.44 -1.59
CA GLU A 151 -12.20 -15.01 -2.86
C GLU A 151 -12.90 -13.65 -2.68
N ILE A 152 -12.43 -12.64 -3.41
CA ILE A 152 -13.00 -11.30 -3.39
C ILE A 152 -13.77 -11.09 -4.69
N GLY A 153 -15.09 -10.91 -4.58
CA GLY A 153 -15.94 -10.64 -5.73
C GLY A 153 -15.75 -9.20 -6.22
N ILE A 154 -15.27 -9.07 -7.45
CA ILE A 154 -15.08 -7.77 -8.15
C ILE A 154 -16.19 -7.55 -9.20
N GLY A 155 -17.42 -7.89 -8.86
CA GLY A 155 -18.60 -7.99 -9.75
C GLY A 155 -18.95 -6.73 -10.51
#